data_aac773c2c539ba513a7dbf944dc464e8
#
_entry.id   aac773c2c539ba513a7dbf944dc464e8
#
_cell.length_a   1.000
_cell.length_b   1.000
_cell.length_c   1.000
_cell.angle_alpha   90.00
_cell.angle_beta   90.00
_cell.angle_gamma   90.00
#
_symmetry.space_group_name_H-M   'P 1'
#
loop_
_entity.id
_entity.type
_entity.pdbx_description
1 polymer ?
#
loop_
_entity_poly.entity_id
_entity_poly.type
_entity_poly.pdbx_seq_one_letter_code
_entity_poly.pdbx_strand_id
1 'polypeptide(L)'
;WLGYTVHGNEASGTEAALAMLYQLAAGRDAETMAILDSAVVLIDPVQNPDGHERHVQDVLRNRGAFGADPTPGALIHQGNWPGGRTSHYYFDLNRDWFIHSHPE
;
A
#
# COMPACT_ATOMS: atom_id res chain seq x y z
N TRP A 1 -2.96 14.21 -7.57
CA TRP A 1 -3.28 12.83 -7.23
C TRP A 1 -2.14 12.18 -6.45
N LEU A 2 -2.50 11.52 -5.34
CA LEU A 2 -1.60 10.79 -4.46
C LEU A 2 -2.02 9.31 -4.49
N GLY A 3 -1.28 8.48 -5.21
CA GLY A 3 -1.50 7.04 -5.30
C GLY A 3 -0.52 6.30 -4.39
N TYR A 4 -1.04 5.38 -3.58
CA TYR A 4 -0.27 4.60 -2.61
C TYR A 4 -0.43 3.11 -2.85
N THR A 5 0.55 2.33 -2.40
CA THR A 5 0.49 0.86 -2.34
C THR A 5 0.18 0.22 -3.69
N VAL A 6 0.87 0.65 -4.75
CA VAL A 6 0.84 -0.01 -6.07
C VAL A 6 1.38 -1.45 -5.99
N HIS A 7 2.29 -1.71 -5.08
CA HIS A 7 2.66 -3.05 -4.66
C HIS A 7 2.07 -3.32 -3.27
N GLY A 8 1.22 -4.31 -3.15
CA GLY A 8 0.48 -4.60 -1.93
C GLY A 8 1.34 -4.97 -0.72
N ASN A 9 2.56 -5.48 -0.94
CA ASN A 9 3.51 -5.79 0.13
C ASN A 9 4.29 -4.56 0.66
N GLU A 10 4.09 -3.39 0.07
CA GLU A 10 4.62 -2.11 0.56
C GLU A 10 3.60 -1.45 1.49
N ALA A 11 3.25 -2.16 2.58
CA ALA A 11 2.12 -1.85 3.44
C ALA A 11 2.18 -0.47 4.12
N SER A 12 3.39 0.07 4.34
CA SER A 12 3.57 1.41 4.94
C SER A 12 2.97 2.54 4.08
N GLY A 13 2.78 2.32 2.78
CA GLY A 13 2.12 3.28 1.89
C GLY A 13 0.66 3.53 2.28
N THR A 14 -0.08 2.47 2.59
CA THR A 14 -1.47 2.56 3.05
C THR A 14 -1.58 3.34 4.37
N GLU A 15 -0.71 3.06 5.33
CA GLU A 15 -0.66 3.78 6.61
C GLU A 15 -0.33 5.27 6.41
N ALA A 16 0.61 5.57 5.54
CA ALA A 16 0.95 6.94 5.18
C ALA A 16 -0.24 7.67 4.51
N ALA A 17 -0.99 6.97 3.64
CA ALA A 17 -2.19 7.52 3.01
C ALA A 17 -3.26 7.89 4.03
N LEU A 18 -3.51 7.05 5.04
CA LEU A 18 -4.46 7.33 6.11
C LEU A 18 -4.02 8.53 6.95
N ALA A 19 -2.73 8.62 7.29
CA ALA A 19 -2.19 9.77 8.00
C ALA A 19 -2.31 11.07 7.19
N MET A 20 -2.03 11.03 5.89
CA MET A 20 -2.19 12.16 4.98
C MET A 20 -3.65 12.58 4.86
N LEU A 21 -4.56 11.63 4.70
CA LEU A 21 -6.00 11.89 4.64
C LEU A 21 -6.48 12.58 5.92
N TYR A 22 -6.05 12.09 7.08
CA TYR A 22 -6.39 12.70 8.37
C TYR A 22 -5.83 14.13 8.47
N GLN A 23 -4.58 14.35 8.08
CA GLN A 23 -3.96 15.68 8.09
C GLN A 23 -4.74 16.67 7.21
N LEU A 24 -5.08 16.29 6.00
CA LEU A 24 -5.82 17.14 5.07
C LEU A 24 -7.26 17.39 5.53
N ALA A 25 -7.93 16.40 6.12
CA ALA A 25 -9.31 16.53 6.57
C ALA A 25 -9.44 17.32 7.89
N ALA A 26 -8.50 17.16 8.82
CA ALA A 26 -8.58 17.70 10.17
C ALA A 26 -7.58 18.83 10.47
N GLY A 27 -6.50 18.94 9.71
CA GLY A 27 -5.46 19.98 9.87
C GLY A 27 -6.03 21.38 9.71
N ARG A 28 -5.56 22.30 10.54
CA ARG A 28 -5.95 23.74 10.51
C ARG A 28 -4.73 24.66 10.54
N ASP A 29 -3.55 24.10 10.39
CA ASP A 29 -2.32 24.84 10.22
C ASP A 29 -2.30 25.59 8.88
N ALA A 30 -1.50 26.64 8.79
CA ALA A 30 -1.47 27.52 7.62
C ALA A 30 -1.04 26.81 6.33
N GLU A 31 -0.16 25.82 6.43
CA GLU A 31 0.33 25.06 5.28
C GLU A 31 -0.77 24.15 4.72
N THR A 32 -1.44 23.38 5.58
CA THR A 32 -2.56 22.54 5.19
C THR A 32 -3.68 23.35 4.54
N MET A 33 -4.05 24.46 5.14
CA MET A 33 -5.10 25.34 4.60
C MET A 33 -4.70 25.93 3.26
N ALA A 34 -3.44 26.36 3.08
CA ALA A 34 -2.96 26.89 1.82
C ALA A 34 -2.99 25.86 0.67
N ILE A 35 -2.70 24.58 0.97
CA ILE A 35 -2.83 23.49 0.01
C ILE A 35 -4.29 23.32 -0.41
N LEU A 36 -5.21 23.24 0.55
CA LEU A 36 -6.63 23.02 0.28
C LEU A 36 -7.32 24.21 -0.43
N ASP A 37 -6.84 25.42 -0.20
CA ASP A 37 -7.33 26.63 -0.89
C ASP A 37 -6.86 26.71 -2.34
N SER A 38 -5.75 26.04 -2.68
CA SER A 38 -5.10 26.15 -3.99
C SER A 38 -5.24 24.90 -4.87
N ALA A 39 -5.60 23.74 -4.30
CA ALA A 39 -5.61 22.48 -5.02
C ALA A 39 -6.75 21.54 -4.60
N VAL A 40 -7.20 20.72 -5.55
CA VAL A 40 -8.01 19.53 -5.27
C VAL A 40 -7.06 18.35 -5.07
N VAL A 41 -7.12 17.70 -3.91
CA VAL A 41 -6.28 16.54 -3.60
C VAL A 41 -7.11 15.28 -3.70
N LEU A 42 -6.70 14.40 -4.62
CA LEU A 42 -7.27 13.05 -4.78
C LEU A 42 -6.32 12.06 -4.12
N ILE A 43 -6.85 11.22 -3.23
CA ILE A 43 -6.08 10.19 -2.53
C ILE A 43 -6.63 8.82 -2.91
N ASP A 44 -5.77 7.99 -3.46
CA ASP A 44 -6.01 6.57 -3.72
C ASP A 44 -5.15 5.77 -2.72
N PRO A 45 -5.73 5.33 -1.61
CA PRO A 45 -4.93 4.82 -0.49
C PRO A 45 -4.36 3.42 -0.73
N VAL A 46 -4.97 2.63 -1.60
CA VAL A 46 -4.54 1.25 -1.88
C VAL A 46 -4.83 0.90 -3.33
N GLN A 47 -3.88 1.16 -4.21
CA GLN A 47 -4.02 0.84 -5.64
C GLN A 47 -4.05 -0.67 -5.94
N ASN A 48 -3.47 -1.48 -5.05
CA ASN A 48 -3.43 -2.94 -5.18
C ASN A 48 -4.01 -3.61 -3.93
N PRO A 49 -5.35 -3.58 -3.73
CA PRO A 49 -5.99 -4.15 -2.55
C PRO A 49 -5.83 -5.67 -2.47
N ASP A 50 -5.87 -6.38 -3.59
CA ASP A 50 -5.71 -7.84 -3.61
C ASP A 50 -4.30 -8.27 -3.20
N GLY A 51 -3.29 -7.58 -3.72
CA GLY A 51 -1.89 -7.81 -3.32
C GLY A 51 -1.66 -7.47 -1.86
N HIS A 52 -2.26 -6.39 -1.38
CA HIS A 52 -2.17 -5.99 0.02
C HIS A 52 -2.79 -7.04 0.94
N GLU A 53 -4.00 -7.52 0.63
CA GLU A 53 -4.66 -8.57 1.41
C GLU A 53 -3.86 -9.87 1.42
N ARG A 54 -3.31 -10.30 0.28
CA ARG A 54 -2.42 -11.46 0.24
C ARG A 54 -1.21 -11.31 1.16
N HIS A 55 -0.59 -10.12 1.15
CA HIS A 55 0.53 -9.84 2.06
C HIS A 55 0.13 -9.91 3.52
N VAL A 56 -0.99 -9.31 3.89
CA VAL A 56 -1.51 -9.36 5.27
C VAL A 56 -1.78 -10.80 5.70
N GLN A 57 -2.42 -11.60 4.86
CA GLN A 57 -2.70 -13.00 5.14
C GLN A 57 -1.42 -13.84 5.26
N ASP A 58 -0.43 -13.56 4.43
CA ASP A 58 0.87 -14.25 4.51
C ASP A 58 1.60 -13.93 5.81
N VAL A 59 1.65 -12.67 6.19
CA VAL A 59 2.21 -12.23 7.48
C VAL A 59 1.47 -12.88 8.66
N LEU A 60 0.14 -12.89 8.64
CA LEU A 60 -0.66 -13.48 9.71
C LEU A 60 -0.46 -14.99 9.86
N ARG A 61 -0.28 -15.71 8.75
CA ARG A 61 -0.02 -17.15 8.76
C ARG A 61 1.37 -17.51 9.24
N ASN A 62 2.35 -16.68 8.90
CA ASN A 62 3.77 -16.95 9.14
C ASN A 62 4.34 -16.27 10.37
N ARG A 63 3.59 -15.39 11.03
CA ARG A 63 4.01 -14.83 12.32
C ARG A 63 4.01 -15.91 13.39
N GLY A 64 5.02 -15.91 14.23
CA GLY A 64 5.11 -16.81 15.37
C GLY A 64 4.04 -16.53 16.44
N ALA A 65 3.90 -17.43 17.40
CA ALA A 65 2.93 -17.31 18.50
C ALA A 65 3.14 -16.03 19.34
N PHE A 66 4.32 -15.48 19.36
CA PHE A 66 4.70 -14.28 20.12
C PHE A 66 4.92 -13.03 19.27
N GLY A 67 4.45 -13.03 18.04
CA GLY A 67 4.61 -11.92 17.10
C GLY A 67 5.57 -12.23 15.94
N ALA A 68 6.09 -11.18 15.28
CA ALA A 68 7.02 -11.34 14.18
C ALA A 68 8.37 -11.86 14.68
N ASP A 69 8.86 -12.93 14.07
CA ASP A 69 10.19 -13.48 14.33
C ASP A 69 11.24 -12.61 13.62
N PRO A 70 12.19 -11.97 14.34
CA PRO A 70 13.21 -11.11 13.73
C PRO A 70 14.33 -11.88 13.03
N THR A 71 14.34 -13.21 13.11
CA THR A 71 15.36 -14.06 12.49
C THR A 71 15.30 -13.93 10.97
N PRO A 72 16.40 -13.59 10.27
CA PRO A 72 16.37 -13.37 8.80
C PRO A 72 15.84 -14.55 7.98
N GLY A 73 15.99 -15.78 8.47
CA GLY A 73 15.49 -17.01 7.84
C GLY A 73 14.05 -17.38 8.18
N ALA A 74 13.37 -16.60 9.01
CA ALA A 74 11.99 -16.89 9.39
C ALA A 74 11.03 -16.80 8.20
N LEU A 75 9.99 -17.62 8.20
CA LEU A 75 9.00 -17.68 7.11
C LEU A 75 8.34 -16.35 6.82
N ILE A 76 8.15 -15.51 7.84
CA ILE A 76 7.55 -14.17 7.69
C ILE A 76 8.37 -13.24 6.76
N HIS A 77 9.67 -13.51 6.60
CA HIS A 77 10.56 -12.72 5.75
C HIS A 77 10.75 -13.32 4.35
N GLN A 78 10.15 -14.47 4.08
CA GLN A 78 10.25 -15.14 2.79
C GLN A 78 9.09 -14.71 1.91
N GLY A 79 9.40 -13.96 0.85
CA GLY A 79 8.40 -13.56 -0.15
C GLY A 79 7.95 -14.75 -0.99
N ASN A 80 6.87 -15.41 -0.58
CA ASN A 80 6.32 -16.53 -1.33
C ASN A 80 5.53 -16.03 -2.56
N TRP A 81 5.63 -16.74 -3.68
CA TRP A 81 4.74 -16.54 -4.80
C TRP A 81 3.30 -17.00 -4.44
N PRO A 82 2.24 -16.24 -4.80
CA PRO A 82 2.21 -15.03 -5.61
C PRO A 82 2.56 -13.73 -4.86
N GLY A 83 2.74 -13.75 -3.56
CA GLY A 83 3.09 -12.60 -2.72
C GLY A 83 2.13 -11.42 -2.81
N GLY A 84 2.50 -10.32 -2.18
CA GLY A 84 1.69 -9.11 -2.17
C GLY A 84 2.03 -8.11 -3.28
N ARG A 85 3.03 -8.38 -4.12
CA ARG A 85 3.49 -7.42 -5.13
C ARG A 85 2.51 -7.25 -6.28
N THR A 86 1.96 -8.35 -6.78
CA THR A 86 1.12 -8.38 -7.98
C THR A 86 -0.36 -8.13 -7.68
N SER A 87 -1.12 -7.74 -8.71
CA SER A 87 -2.56 -7.55 -8.68
C SER A 87 -3.34 -8.87 -8.52
N HIS A 88 -4.66 -8.79 -8.59
CA HIS A 88 -5.54 -9.96 -8.62
C HIS A 88 -5.15 -10.97 -9.70
N TYR A 89 -4.82 -10.48 -10.89
CA TYR A 89 -4.44 -11.31 -12.03
C TYR A 89 -2.93 -11.62 -12.11
N TYR A 90 -2.19 -11.36 -11.04
CA TYR A 90 -0.75 -11.62 -10.94
C TYR A 90 0.13 -10.75 -11.84
N PHE A 91 -0.36 -9.59 -12.27
CA PHE A 91 0.45 -8.60 -12.97
C PHE A 91 1.08 -7.60 -12.01
N ASP A 92 2.25 -7.11 -12.38
CA ASP A 92 2.89 -5.99 -11.70
C ASP A 92 2.35 -4.68 -12.26
N LEU A 93 1.42 -4.05 -11.54
CA LEU A 93 0.77 -2.80 -11.95
C LEU A 93 1.78 -1.68 -12.25
N ASN A 94 2.91 -1.68 -11.55
CA ASN A 94 3.96 -0.70 -11.78
C ASN A 94 4.82 -0.99 -13.03
N ARG A 95 4.39 -1.88 -13.93
CA ARG A 95 4.97 -2.12 -15.25
C ARG A 95 4.03 -1.76 -16.38
N ASP A 96 2.81 -1.30 -16.07
CA ASP A 96 1.77 -1.05 -17.08
C ASP A 96 1.31 0.41 -17.21
N TRP A 97 1.92 1.34 -16.49
CA TRP A 97 1.55 2.76 -16.49
C TRP A 97 1.47 3.44 -17.86
N PHE A 98 2.26 2.98 -18.82
CA PHE A 98 2.34 3.56 -20.15
C PHE A 98 1.72 2.70 -21.24
N ILE A 99 1.62 1.39 -21.01
CA ILE A 99 1.20 0.42 -22.02
C ILE A 99 -0.31 0.22 -21.95
N HIS A 100 -0.87 0.27 -20.74
CA HIS A 100 -2.29 0.06 -20.46
C HIS A 100 -2.81 -1.25 -21.06
N SER A 101 -2.03 -2.31 -20.94
CA SER A 101 -2.37 -3.65 -21.44
C SER A 101 -3.32 -4.38 -20.51
N HIS A 102 -3.48 -3.92 -19.29
CA HIS A 102 -4.27 -4.52 -18.24
C HIS A 102 -5.45 -3.64 -17.85
N PRO A 103 -6.63 -4.22 -17.55
CA PRO A 103 -7.84 -3.46 -17.19
C PRO A 103 -7.86 -2.90 -15.76
N GLU A 104 -6.89 -3.26 -14.91
CA GLU A 104 -6.78 -2.77 -13.53
C GLU A 104 -6.07 -1.44 -13.41
#